data_6d1cf4b8cfbdb8a8b67bd9d7b5be1c95
#
_entry.id   6d1cf4b8cfbdb8a8b67bd9d7b5be1c95
#
_cell.length_a   1.000
_cell.length_b   1.000
_cell.length_c   1.000
_cell.angle_alpha   90.00
_cell.angle_beta   90.00
_cell.angle_gamma   90.00
#
_symmetry.space_group_name_H-M   'P 1'
#
loop_
_entity.id
_entity.type
_entity.pdbx_description
1 polymer ?
#
loop_
_entity_poly.entity_id
_entity_poly.type
_entity_poly.pdbx_seq_one_letter_code
_entity_poly.pdbx_strand_id
1 'polypeptide(L)'
;MRSDRIDTPSGVVLVAQLPAIDELEAQATAQELESVVQYSSPSRRRERLAWRRLVREYMGREPQIEYLSSGAPIILNSPYKYISVSHSRTHVAVMLSSVPCGVDIESKERDFGRVASRYVSDQEQGLYREEWWPAALWCAKEALYKMAQREGISLRDDIRVCSWDDEHSTLCAELFTGQQVELALKTLQGQMLVYTL
;
A
#
# COMPACT_ATOMS: atom_id res chain seq x y z
N MET A 1 -15.46 -3.38 -10.48
CA MET A 1 -15.45 -3.14 -8.99
C MET A 1 -15.53 -1.65 -8.75
N ARG A 2 -16.42 -1.16 -7.86
CA ARG A 2 -16.45 0.29 -7.53
C ARG A 2 -15.18 0.65 -6.78
N SER A 3 -14.47 1.68 -7.26
CA SER A 3 -13.20 2.13 -6.67
C SER A 3 -13.17 3.64 -6.54
N ASP A 4 -12.52 4.10 -5.48
CA ASP A 4 -12.11 5.48 -5.34
C ASP A 4 -10.75 5.67 -6.04
N ARG A 5 -10.62 6.79 -6.75
CA ARG A 5 -9.41 7.18 -7.48
C ARG A 5 -8.84 8.46 -6.90
N ILE A 6 -7.54 8.47 -6.67
CA ILE A 6 -6.78 9.63 -6.22
C ILE A 6 -5.63 9.84 -7.21
N ASP A 7 -5.67 10.93 -7.95
CA ASP A 7 -4.55 11.30 -8.84
C ASP A 7 -3.40 11.87 -8.02
N THR A 8 -2.17 11.49 -8.37
CA THR A 8 -0.92 11.98 -7.77
C THR A 8 -0.02 12.58 -8.85
N PRO A 9 1.00 13.37 -8.51
CA PRO A 9 1.92 13.93 -9.51
C PRO A 9 2.60 12.89 -10.40
N SER A 10 2.85 11.70 -9.87
CA SER A 10 3.57 10.61 -10.56
C SER A 10 2.69 9.47 -11.05
N GLY A 11 1.38 9.48 -10.73
CA GLY A 11 0.50 8.37 -11.07
C GLY A 11 -0.88 8.43 -10.43
N VAL A 12 -1.34 7.30 -9.88
CA VAL A 12 -2.69 7.17 -9.32
C VAL A 12 -2.71 6.18 -8.17
N VAL A 13 -3.54 6.46 -7.16
CA VAL A 13 -3.92 5.49 -6.12
C VAL A 13 -5.37 5.08 -6.34
N LEU A 14 -5.60 3.79 -6.35
CA LEU A 14 -6.91 3.16 -6.49
C LEU A 14 -7.25 2.44 -5.19
N VAL A 15 -8.44 2.66 -4.66
CA VAL A 15 -8.91 1.99 -3.43
C VAL A 15 -10.29 1.38 -3.68
N ALA A 16 -10.49 0.15 -3.25
CA ALA A 16 -11.78 -0.52 -3.37
C ALA A 16 -12.05 -1.44 -2.18
N GLN A 17 -13.32 -1.68 -1.90
CA GLN A 17 -13.71 -2.76 -0.99
C GLN A 17 -13.32 -4.10 -1.60
N LEU A 18 -12.87 -5.02 -0.74
CA LEU A 18 -12.59 -6.41 -1.15
C LEU A 18 -13.90 -7.17 -1.36
N PRO A 19 -14.25 -7.58 -2.61
CA PRO A 19 -15.40 -8.41 -2.89
C PRO A 19 -15.27 -9.81 -2.27
N ALA A 20 -16.33 -10.58 -2.25
CA ALA A 20 -16.27 -11.99 -1.89
C ALA A 20 -15.39 -12.78 -2.89
N ILE A 21 -14.76 -13.87 -2.44
CA ILE A 21 -13.86 -14.66 -3.29
C ILE A 21 -14.60 -15.22 -4.52
N ASP A 22 -15.83 -15.73 -4.33
CA ASP A 22 -16.64 -16.31 -5.40
C ASP A 22 -16.97 -15.27 -6.50
N GLU A 23 -17.22 -14.01 -6.11
CA GLU A 23 -17.44 -12.92 -7.05
C GLU A 23 -16.18 -12.61 -7.86
N LEU A 24 -15.03 -12.62 -7.19
CA LEU A 24 -13.74 -12.36 -7.84
C LEU A 24 -13.41 -13.49 -8.82
N GLU A 25 -13.54 -14.75 -8.42
CA GLU A 25 -13.26 -15.92 -9.26
C GLU A 25 -14.20 -16.00 -10.47
N ALA A 26 -15.49 -15.67 -10.30
CA ALA A 26 -16.47 -15.66 -11.41
C ALA A 26 -16.18 -14.61 -12.49
N GLN A 27 -15.44 -13.55 -12.17
CA GLN A 27 -15.12 -12.44 -13.08
C GLN A 27 -13.62 -12.36 -13.42
N ALA A 28 -12.83 -13.31 -12.91
CA ALA A 28 -11.40 -13.37 -13.15
C ALA A 28 -11.08 -13.84 -14.57
N THR A 29 -10.02 -13.30 -15.14
CA THR A 29 -9.45 -13.82 -16.37
C THR A 29 -8.67 -15.12 -16.12
N ALA A 30 -8.37 -15.87 -17.17
CA ALA A 30 -7.52 -17.08 -17.06
C ALA A 30 -6.16 -16.76 -16.42
N GLN A 31 -5.55 -15.63 -16.77
CA GLN A 31 -4.28 -15.18 -16.22
C GLN A 31 -4.39 -14.82 -14.73
N GLU A 32 -5.48 -14.17 -14.32
CA GLU A 32 -5.76 -13.88 -12.91
C GLU A 32 -5.92 -15.17 -12.10
N LEU A 33 -6.69 -16.15 -12.59
CA LEU A 33 -6.87 -17.46 -11.95
C LEU A 33 -5.55 -18.22 -11.84
N GLU A 34 -4.76 -18.26 -12.90
CA GLU A 34 -3.44 -18.89 -12.88
C GLU A 34 -2.53 -18.27 -11.80
N SER A 35 -2.59 -16.95 -11.64
CA SER A 35 -1.77 -16.21 -10.66
C SER A 35 -2.03 -16.61 -9.20
N VAL A 36 -3.13 -17.30 -8.91
CA VAL A 36 -3.53 -17.70 -7.55
C VAL A 36 -3.50 -19.22 -7.29
N VAL A 37 -3.17 -20.02 -8.29
CA VAL A 37 -3.14 -21.49 -8.17
C VAL A 37 -2.23 -21.95 -7.03
N GLN A 38 -1.10 -21.30 -6.84
CA GLN A 38 -0.12 -21.65 -5.80
C GLN A 38 -0.55 -21.31 -4.36
N TYR A 39 -1.63 -20.51 -4.18
CA TYR A 39 -2.07 -20.11 -2.85
C TYR A 39 -3.17 -21.02 -2.32
N SER A 40 -2.89 -21.71 -1.22
CA SER A 40 -3.88 -22.50 -0.48
C SER A 40 -4.81 -21.64 0.40
N SER A 41 -4.36 -20.44 0.81
CA SER A 41 -5.14 -19.51 1.64
C SER A 41 -6.21 -18.77 0.82
N PRO A 42 -7.50 -18.93 1.15
CA PRO A 42 -8.58 -18.18 0.49
C PRO A 42 -8.40 -16.64 0.61
N SER A 43 -7.89 -16.16 1.74
CA SER A 43 -7.62 -14.74 1.94
C SER A 43 -6.59 -14.23 0.93
N ARG A 44 -5.45 -14.93 0.80
CA ARG A 44 -4.40 -14.54 -0.16
C ARG A 44 -4.87 -14.59 -1.61
N ARG A 45 -5.70 -15.59 -1.94
CA ARG A 45 -6.32 -15.67 -3.28
C ARG A 45 -7.23 -14.47 -3.53
N ARG A 46 -8.10 -14.16 -2.56
CA ARG A 46 -9.01 -13.03 -2.60
C ARG A 46 -8.28 -11.70 -2.80
N GLU A 47 -7.28 -11.43 -1.98
CA GLU A 47 -6.46 -10.21 -2.04
C GLU A 47 -5.78 -10.07 -3.41
N ARG A 48 -5.18 -11.15 -3.89
CA ARG A 48 -4.46 -11.14 -5.17
C ARG A 48 -5.39 -10.95 -6.37
N LEU A 49 -6.54 -11.60 -6.41
CA LEU A 49 -7.52 -11.40 -7.46
C LEU A 49 -8.08 -9.98 -7.43
N ALA A 50 -8.35 -9.44 -6.24
CA ALA A 50 -8.93 -8.11 -6.09
C ALA A 50 -8.04 -7.01 -6.65
N TRP A 51 -6.74 -6.98 -6.29
CA TRP A 51 -5.86 -5.93 -6.79
C TRP A 51 -5.56 -6.08 -8.29
N ARG A 52 -5.43 -7.29 -8.81
CA ARG A 52 -5.23 -7.52 -10.26
C ARG A 52 -6.44 -7.06 -11.06
N ARG A 53 -7.64 -7.43 -10.64
CA ARG A 53 -8.88 -6.95 -11.22
C ARG A 53 -8.97 -5.42 -11.18
N LEU A 54 -8.61 -4.78 -10.06
CA LEU A 54 -8.62 -3.33 -9.91
C LEU A 54 -7.70 -2.65 -10.94
N VAL A 55 -6.50 -3.18 -11.12
CA VAL A 55 -5.54 -2.68 -12.12
C VAL A 55 -6.08 -2.91 -13.54
N ARG A 56 -6.60 -4.10 -13.84
CA ARG A 56 -7.18 -4.43 -15.16
C ARG A 56 -8.33 -3.50 -15.52
N GLU A 57 -9.27 -3.28 -14.60
CA GLU A 57 -10.41 -2.38 -14.81
C GLU A 57 -9.95 -0.94 -15.04
N TYR A 58 -8.96 -0.46 -14.28
CA TYR A 58 -8.39 0.87 -14.45
C TYR A 58 -7.66 1.04 -15.79
N MET A 59 -6.86 0.05 -16.19
CA MET A 59 -6.10 0.10 -17.44
C MET A 59 -6.96 -0.18 -18.68
N GLY A 60 -8.18 -0.71 -18.53
CA GLY A 60 -9.05 -1.14 -19.63
C GLY A 60 -8.50 -2.33 -20.42
N ARG A 61 -7.50 -3.03 -19.91
CA ARG A 61 -6.85 -4.20 -20.53
C ARG A 61 -6.16 -5.07 -19.48
N GLU A 62 -5.86 -6.31 -19.83
CA GLU A 62 -5.07 -7.22 -19.00
C GLU A 62 -3.64 -6.68 -18.82
N PRO A 63 -3.20 -6.43 -17.57
CA PRO A 63 -1.85 -5.97 -17.30
C PRO A 63 -0.84 -7.12 -17.38
N GLN A 64 0.31 -6.89 -17.97
CA GLN A 64 1.44 -7.81 -17.88
C GLN A 64 2.21 -7.52 -16.58
N ILE A 65 2.08 -8.43 -15.61
CA ILE A 65 2.67 -8.27 -14.28
C ILE A 65 3.76 -9.32 -14.09
N GLU A 66 4.95 -8.85 -13.80
CA GLU A 66 6.09 -9.65 -13.38
C GLU A 66 6.46 -9.34 -11.92
N TYR A 67 7.38 -10.12 -11.37
CA TYR A 67 7.84 -9.96 -10.00
C TYR A 67 9.35 -9.87 -9.97
N LEU A 68 9.87 -8.90 -9.22
CA LEU A 68 11.29 -8.80 -8.89
C LEU A 68 11.70 -9.94 -7.96
N SER A 69 12.99 -10.14 -7.80
CA SER A 69 13.54 -11.12 -6.82
C SER A 69 13.07 -10.85 -5.38
N SER A 70 12.80 -9.58 -5.05
CA SER A 70 12.21 -9.17 -3.76
C SER A 70 10.73 -9.54 -3.61
N GLY A 71 10.08 -10.08 -4.65
CA GLY A 71 8.64 -10.36 -4.68
C GLY A 71 7.77 -9.13 -5.00
N ALA A 72 8.36 -7.95 -5.21
CA ALA A 72 7.62 -6.75 -5.58
C ALA A 72 7.08 -6.88 -7.02
N PRO A 73 5.80 -6.57 -7.29
CA PRO A 73 5.25 -6.59 -8.62
C PRO A 73 5.76 -5.42 -9.46
N ILE A 74 5.89 -5.65 -10.77
CA ILE A 74 6.13 -4.62 -11.78
C ILE A 74 5.15 -4.79 -12.94
N ILE A 75 4.80 -3.70 -13.62
CA ILE A 75 3.92 -3.74 -14.79
C ILE A 75 4.73 -3.46 -16.03
N LEU A 76 4.67 -4.38 -16.99
CA LEU A 76 5.28 -4.22 -18.29
C LEU A 76 4.33 -3.49 -19.25
N ASN A 77 4.92 -2.87 -20.29
CA ASN A 77 4.17 -2.20 -21.36
C ASN A 77 3.11 -1.19 -20.85
N SER A 78 3.48 -0.42 -19.83
CA SER A 78 2.65 0.57 -19.16
C SER A 78 3.41 1.89 -18.99
N PRO A 79 2.73 3.06 -18.98
CA PRO A 79 3.34 4.31 -18.55
C PRO A 79 3.73 4.28 -17.05
N TYR A 80 3.10 3.39 -16.29
CA TYR A 80 3.41 3.15 -14.88
C TYR A 80 4.43 2.03 -14.76
N LYS A 81 5.66 2.38 -14.36
CA LYS A 81 6.75 1.41 -14.18
C LYS A 81 6.69 0.70 -12.82
N TYR A 82 6.10 1.38 -11.84
CA TYR A 82 6.07 0.92 -10.45
C TYR A 82 4.62 0.67 -10.03
N ILE A 83 4.45 -0.37 -9.23
CA ILE A 83 3.19 -0.72 -8.59
C ILE A 83 3.45 -1.06 -7.14
N SER A 84 2.66 -0.48 -6.25
CA SER A 84 2.62 -0.86 -4.85
C SER A 84 1.21 -1.31 -4.49
N VAL A 85 1.12 -2.37 -3.70
CA VAL A 85 -0.16 -3.00 -3.33
C VAL A 85 -0.24 -3.15 -1.82
N SER A 86 -1.39 -2.83 -1.26
CA SER A 86 -1.73 -3.09 0.13
C SER A 86 -3.17 -3.53 0.27
N HIS A 87 -3.49 -4.15 1.40
CA HIS A 87 -4.84 -4.56 1.74
C HIS A 87 -5.04 -4.57 3.26
N SER A 88 -6.24 -4.24 3.67
CA SER A 88 -6.77 -4.51 5.00
C SER A 88 -7.71 -5.72 4.96
N ARG A 89 -8.43 -5.97 6.03
CA ARG A 89 -9.46 -7.04 6.03
C ARG A 89 -10.60 -6.79 5.05
N THR A 90 -10.86 -5.53 4.71
CA THR A 90 -12.06 -5.10 3.97
C THR A 90 -11.76 -4.30 2.70
N HIS A 91 -10.54 -3.83 2.54
CA HIS A 91 -10.17 -2.97 1.41
C HIS A 91 -8.85 -3.40 0.77
N VAL A 92 -8.69 -3.04 -0.49
CA VAL A 92 -7.46 -3.16 -1.26
C VAL A 92 -7.08 -1.77 -1.78
N ALA A 93 -5.79 -1.47 -1.75
CA ALA A 93 -5.21 -0.26 -2.32
C ALA A 93 -4.10 -0.63 -3.31
N VAL A 94 -4.07 0.05 -4.43
CA VAL A 94 -3.03 -0.08 -5.46
C VAL A 94 -2.54 1.31 -5.84
N MET A 95 -1.24 1.53 -5.81
CA MET A 95 -0.61 2.70 -6.39
C MET A 95 0.13 2.32 -7.66
N LEU A 96 -0.15 3.03 -8.75
CA LEU A 96 0.54 2.93 -10.02
C LEU A 96 1.31 4.23 -10.25
N SER A 97 2.61 4.15 -10.53
CA SER A 97 3.46 5.33 -10.63
C SER A 97 4.54 5.19 -11.71
N SER A 98 4.99 6.33 -12.24
CA SER A 98 6.16 6.41 -13.13
C SER A 98 7.49 6.42 -12.38
N VAL A 99 7.47 6.64 -11.06
CA VAL A 99 8.63 6.64 -10.16
C VAL A 99 8.43 5.62 -9.03
N PRO A 100 9.48 5.24 -8.26
CA PRO A 100 9.34 4.37 -7.10
C PRO A 100 8.25 4.88 -6.15
N CYS A 101 7.34 4.00 -5.74
CA CYS A 101 6.16 4.38 -4.97
C CYS A 101 5.81 3.36 -3.91
N GLY A 102 5.06 3.81 -2.92
CA GLY A 102 4.54 2.96 -1.86
C GLY A 102 3.15 3.38 -1.40
N VAL A 103 2.30 2.40 -1.12
CA VAL A 103 0.98 2.59 -0.53
C VAL A 103 0.75 1.59 0.58
N ASP A 104 0.11 2.03 1.64
CA ASP A 104 -0.40 1.14 2.67
C ASP A 104 -1.82 1.54 3.11
N ILE A 105 -2.64 0.53 3.45
CA ILE A 105 -4.01 0.71 3.90
C ILE A 105 -4.31 -0.23 5.05
N GLU A 106 -4.81 0.34 6.16
CA GLU A 106 -5.15 -0.41 7.37
C GLU A 106 -6.46 0.06 7.99
N SER A 107 -7.14 -0.85 8.69
CA SER A 107 -8.30 -0.45 9.49
C SER A 107 -7.86 0.40 10.69
N LYS A 108 -8.55 1.51 10.94
CA LYS A 108 -8.34 2.33 12.15
C LYS A 108 -8.65 1.58 13.45
N GLU A 109 -9.46 0.53 13.37
CA GLU A 109 -9.84 -0.30 14.54
C GLU A 109 -8.78 -1.35 14.90
N ARG A 110 -7.73 -1.51 14.06
CA ARG A 110 -6.63 -2.44 14.34
C ARG A 110 -5.83 -1.95 15.53
N ASP A 111 -5.58 -2.85 16.50
CA ASP A 111 -4.72 -2.56 17.64
C ASP A 111 -3.23 -2.57 17.22
N PHE A 112 -2.70 -1.39 16.96
CA PHE A 112 -1.28 -1.19 16.63
C PHE A 112 -0.37 -1.14 17.87
N GLY A 113 -0.94 -0.95 19.08
CA GLY A 113 -0.18 -0.85 20.33
C GLY A 113 0.65 -2.11 20.61
N ARG A 114 0.09 -3.29 20.31
CA ARG A 114 0.76 -4.59 20.52
C ARG A 114 2.04 -4.77 19.72
N VAL A 115 2.17 -4.09 18.61
CA VAL A 115 3.32 -4.21 17.70
C VAL A 115 4.15 -2.93 17.64
N ALA A 116 3.81 -1.90 18.43
CA ALA A 116 4.45 -0.58 18.41
C ALA A 116 5.98 -0.66 18.55
N SER A 117 6.49 -1.53 19.43
CA SER A 117 7.93 -1.73 19.62
C SER A 117 8.69 -2.17 18.37
N ARG A 118 7.99 -2.67 17.34
CA ARG A 118 8.61 -3.15 16.11
C ARG A 118 8.80 -2.05 15.07
N TYR A 119 8.09 -0.92 15.21
CA TYR A 119 8.12 0.15 14.19
C TYR A 119 8.24 1.56 14.76
N VAL A 120 7.89 1.80 16.03
CA VAL A 120 8.01 3.12 16.66
C VAL A 120 9.39 3.25 17.28
N SER A 121 10.17 4.23 16.83
CA SER A 121 11.46 4.60 17.46
C SER A 121 11.24 5.56 18.64
N ASP A 122 12.24 5.70 19.49
CA ASP A 122 12.17 6.60 20.64
C ASP A 122 12.01 8.06 20.21
N GLN A 123 12.55 8.41 19.04
CA GLN A 123 12.41 9.77 18.49
C GLN A 123 10.99 10.08 17.99
N GLU A 124 10.26 9.06 17.54
CA GLU A 124 8.90 9.18 17.02
C GLU A 124 7.85 9.17 18.14
N GLN A 125 8.18 8.69 19.33
CA GLN A 125 7.26 8.71 20.48
C GLN A 125 6.79 10.13 20.81
N GLY A 126 7.65 11.14 20.62
CA GLY A 126 7.31 12.55 20.81
C GLY A 126 6.35 13.14 19.77
N LEU A 127 6.16 12.47 18.63
CA LEU A 127 5.21 12.85 17.58
C LEU A 127 3.80 12.32 17.85
N TYR A 128 3.65 11.41 18.80
CA TYR A 128 2.38 10.80 19.16
C TYR A 128 1.41 11.81 19.80
N ARG A 129 0.31 12.09 19.12
CA ARG A 129 -0.66 13.11 19.57
C ARG A 129 -2.10 12.62 19.63
N GLU A 130 -2.48 11.66 18.78
CA GLU A 130 -3.86 11.23 18.58
C GLU A 130 -3.98 9.70 18.59
N GLU A 131 -5.15 9.15 18.90
CA GLU A 131 -5.40 7.69 18.90
C GLU A 131 -5.09 7.00 17.57
N TRP A 132 -5.26 7.71 16.47
CA TRP A 132 -4.98 7.19 15.13
C TRP A 132 -3.50 7.22 14.75
N TRP A 133 -2.64 7.90 15.52
CA TRP A 133 -1.23 8.11 15.18
C TRP A 133 -0.44 6.81 15.01
N PRO A 134 -0.61 5.74 15.83
CA PRO A 134 0.07 4.48 15.61
C PRO A 134 -0.27 3.84 14.25
N ALA A 135 -1.51 3.96 13.81
CA ALA A 135 -1.92 3.47 12.49
C ALA A 135 -1.24 4.26 11.37
N ALA A 136 -1.17 5.59 11.48
CA ALA A 136 -0.51 6.44 10.50
C ALA A 136 0.99 6.15 10.39
N LEU A 137 1.68 6.01 11.52
CA LEU A 137 3.11 5.63 11.57
C LEU A 137 3.34 4.26 10.92
N TRP A 138 2.51 3.27 11.26
CA TRP A 138 2.59 1.96 10.63
C TRP A 138 2.44 2.06 9.12
N CYS A 139 1.35 2.67 8.64
CA CYS A 139 1.07 2.80 7.21
C CYS A 139 2.18 3.59 6.48
N ALA A 140 2.71 4.67 7.08
CA ALA A 140 3.78 5.44 6.48
C ALA A 140 5.06 4.60 6.30
N LYS A 141 5.45 3.85 7.32
CA LYS A 141 6.64 3.01 7.29
C LYS A 141 6.48 1.81 6.34
N GLU A 142 5.31 1.18 6.31
CA GLU A 142 5.00 0.12 5.35
C GLU A 142 4.99 0.64 3.90
N ALA A 143 4.45 1.84 3.65
CA ALA A 143 4.49 2.45 2.33
C ALA A 143 5.95 2.71 1.89
N LEU A 144 6.78 3.26 2.77
CA LEU A 144 8.20 3.50 2.49
C LEU A 144 9.02 2.21 2.33
N TYR A 145 8.75 1.19 3.13
CA TYR A 145 9.33 -0.14 2.96
C TYR A 145 9.05 -0.71 1.57
N LYS A 146 7.80 -0.62 1.12
CA LYS A 146 7.40 -1.06 -0.22
C LYS A 146 8.05 -0.22 -1.33
N MET A 147 8.15 1.10 -1.15
CA MET A 147 8.82 1.99 -2.09
C MET A 147 10.30 1.68 -2.24
N ALA A 148 10.98 1.35 -1.14
CA ALA A 148 12.42 1.06 -1.14
C ALA A 148 12.79 -0.22 -1.90
N GLN A 149 11.87 -1.16 -2.06
CA GLN A 149 12.03 -2.45 -2.78
C GLN A 149 13.31 -3.22 -2.40
N ARG A 150 13.74 -3.08 -1.14
CA ARG A 150 14.97 -3.66 -0.60
C ARG A 150 14.66 -4.55 0.59
N GLU A 151 15.29 -5.71 0.64
CA GLU A 151 15.21 -6.62 1.79
C GLU A 151 16.06 -6.13 2.98
N GLY A 152 15.66 -6.55 4.17
CA GLY A 152 16.43 -6.32 5.41
C GLY A 152 16.27 -4.92 6.02
N ILE A 153 15.33 -4.11 5.53
CA ILE A 153 15.01 -2.80 6.13
C ILE A 153 14.23 -3.01 7.43
N SER A 154 14.72 -2.40 8.52
CA SER A 154 14.00 -2.29 9.78
C SER A 154 13.02 -1.11 9.73
N LEU A 155 11.72 -1.38 9.94
CA LEU A 155 10.73 -0.30 10.01
C LEU A 155 11.03 0.68 11.16
N ARG A 156 11.64 0.20 12.25
CA ARG A 156 11.95 1.01 13.42
C ARG A 156 13.20 1.86 13.25
N ASP A 157 14.27 1.26 12.70
CA ASP A 157 15.60 1.85 12.76
C ASP A 157 16.03 2.50 11.45
N ASP A 158 15.52 1.99 10.31
CA ASP A 158 15.90 2.44 8.96
C ASP A 158 14.89 3.40 8.32
N ILE A 159 13.68 3.55 8.91
CA ILE A 159 12.64 4.45 8.43
C ILE A 159 12.18 5.33 9.60
N ARG A 160 12.27 6.63 9.42
CA ARG A 160 11.89 7.60 10.44
C ARG A 160 10.85 8.59 9.90
N VAL A 161 9.70 8.68 10.55
CA VAL A 161 8.76 9.78 10.33
C VAL A 161 9.26 11.00 11.11
N CYS A 162 9.49 12.10 10.40
CA CYS A 162 10.13 13.30 10.94
C CYS A 162 9.12 14.36 11.37
N SER A 163 8.03 14.52 10.62
CA SER A 163 7.01 15.54 10.89
C SER A 163 5.65 15.17 10.32
N TRP A 164 4.64 15.84 10.83
CA TRP A 164 3.26 15.83 10.37
C TRP A 164 2.80 17.26 10.09
N ASP A 165 2.21 17.47 8.92
CA ASP A 165 1.51 18.69 8.54
C ASP A 165 0.00 18.43 8.54
N ASP A 166 -0.69 19.01 9.53
CA ASP A 166 -2.13 18.82 9.72
C ASP A 166 -2.95 19.55 8.65
N GLU A 167 -2.48 20.71 8.18
CA GLU A 167 -3.16 21.51 7.16
C GLU A 167 -3.24 20.77 5.82
N HIS A 168 -2.16 20.13 5.40
CA HIS A 168 -2.07 19.43 4.13
C HIS A 168 -2.30 17.92 4.24
N SER A 169 -2.44 17.41 5.47
CA SER A 169 -2.53 15.96 5.75
C SER A 169 -1.37 15.17 5.13
N THR A 170 -0.14 15.69 5.33
CA THR A 170 1.09 15.08 4.84
C THR A 170 2.06 14.74 5.95
N LEU A 171 2.85 13.69 5.70
CA LEU A 171 3.94 13.23 6.55
C LEU A 171 5.26 13.45 5.80
N CYS A 172 6.29 13.92 6.48
CA CYS A 172 7.65 13.85 5.98
C CYS A 172 8.38 12.73 6.70
N ALA A 173 9.02 11.86 5.96
CA ALA A 173 9.80 10.76 6.49
C ALA A 173 11.16 10.63 5.80
N GLU A 174 12.10 9.99 6.49
CA GLU A 174 13.47 9.77 6.03
C GLU A 174 13.76 8.28 5.97
N LEU A 175 14.34 7.83 4.87
CA LEU A 175 14.87 6.48 4.69
C LEU A 175 16.32 6.40 5.19
N PHE A 176 16.81 5.20 5.48
CA PHE A 176 18.18 4.88 5.87
C PHE A 176 19.27 5.48 4.95
N THR A 177 18.92 5.88 3.74
CA THR A 177 19.80 6.56 2.78
C THR A 177 19.95 8.06 3.02
N GLY A 178 19.19 8.63 3.97
CA GLY A 178 19.04 10.09 4.13
C GLY A 178 18.04 10.71 3.16
N GLN A 179 17.40 9.90 2.31
CA GLN A 179 16.38 10.38 1.38
C GLN A 179 15.13 10.79 2.15
N GLN A 180 14.70 12.01 1.95
CA GLN A 180 13.42 12.50 2.45
C GLN A 180 12.30 12.19 1.46
N VAL A 181 11.16 11.76 1.98
CA VAL A 181 9.97 11.39 1.19
C VAL A 181 8.75 12.02 1.85
N GLU A 182 7.95 12.65 1.04
CA GLU A 182 6.65 13.17 1.44
C GLU A 182 5.57 12.12 1.18
N LEU A 183 4.66 11.95 2.14
CA LEU A 183 3.54 11.01 2.05
C LEU A 183 2.24 11.74 2.34
N ALA A 184 1.21 11.44 1.59
CA ALA A 184 -0.15 11.86 1.90
C ALA A 184 -0.85 10.83 2.80
N LEU A 185 -1.64 11.34 3.73
CA LEU A 185 -2.51 10.54 4.59
C LEU A 185 -3.97 10.87 4.31
N LYS A 186 -4.79 9.84 4.12
CA LYS A 186 -6.24 9.98 3.97
C LYS A 186 -7.01 8.99 4.82
N THR A 187 -8.15 9.40 5.32
CA THR A 187 -9.12 8.51 5.94
C THR A 187 -10.25 8.23 4.95
N LEU A 188 -10.47 6.96 4.63
CA LEU A 188 -11.52 6.52 3.70
C LEU A 188 -12.29 5.35 4.34
N GLN A 189 -13.59 5.51 4.57
CA GLN A 189 -14.49 4.44 5.03
C GLN A 189 -13.95 3.66 6.25
N GLY A 190 -13.39 4.36 7.26
CA GLY A 190 -12.79 3.74 8.45
C GLY A 190 -11.40 3.15 8.23
N GLN A 191 -10.82 3.33 7.04
CA GLN A 191 -9.45 2.93 6.74
C GLN A 191 -8.50 4.12 6.84
N MET A 192 -7.28 3.86 7.27
CA MET A 192 -6.12 4.73 7.16
C MET A 192 -5.38 4.37 5.88
N LEU A 193 -5.24 5.31 4.97
CA LEU A 193 -4.51 5.17 3.71
C LEU A 193 -3.32 6.12 3.73
N VAL A 194 -2.12 5.61 3.50
CA VAL A 194 -0.91 6.42 3.32
C VAL A 194 -0.23 6.02 2.03
N TYR A 195 0.23 7.01 1.27
CA TYR A 195 0.94 6.79 0.00
C TYR A 195 1.99 7.88 -0.24
N THR A 196 3.05 7.54 -0.96
CA THR A 196 4.12 8.48 -1.38
C THR A 196 3.62 9.48 -2.40
N LEU A 197 4.10 10.73 -2.34
CA LEU A 197 3.79 11.81 -3.28
C LEU A 197 4.82 11.93 -4.40
#